data_35fbcb746beb51d9b965c134a0a7c9d6
#
_entry.id   35fbcb746beb51d9b965c134a0a7c9d6
#
_cell.length_a   1.000
_cell.length_b   1.000
_cell.length_c   1.000
_cell.angle_alpha   90.00
_cell.angle_beta   90.00
_cell.angle_gamma   90.00
#
_symmetry.space_group_name_H-M   'P 1'
#
loop_
_entity.id
_entity.type
_entity.pdbx_description
1 polymer ?
#
loop_
_entity_poly.entity_id
_entity_poly.type
_entity_poly.pdbx_seq_one_letter_code
_entity_poly.pdbx_strand_id
1 'polypeptide(L)'
;MQLHPIDTVENIQPADFKNNYYIPQKPLVITGLAKEWPAYKKWSWDYFKEIVGDKKVALYNNVKSDAYTPINTADDYKTFREYVDMIQKGPAAWRIFLFNIFDHAPQLINDFTWPEHLMTGFVKKYPMLFTGGESSITHMHFDIDLSHIIHTQFCGRKRVLLFRHEEQHKLYRKPFEVLSLADFSNYSKNEGLPDYEKFPALRHAVGYDLILNPGDTLFMPAGYWHHMEYIDSGFAMSLRALQSSLSGKAKGVWNLFGMRSIDTVLKKTAPKWWYDYKIKKIDEYATRELKKYSN
;
A
#
# COMPACT_ATOMS: atom_id res chain seq x y z
N MET A 1 -11.05 -11.48 -12.45
CA MET A 1 -9.59 -11.35 -12.21
C MET A 1 -8.95 -12.72 -12.18
N GLN A 2 -7.73 -12.83 -12.68
CA GLN A 2 -6.90 -14.01 -12.55
C GLN A 2 -5.81 -13.72 -11.51
N LEU A 3 -5.92 -14.34 -10.34
CA LEU A 3 -5.00 -14.11 -9.23
C LEU A 3 -4.15 -15.36 -9.02
N HIS A 4 -2.85 -15.16 -8.92
CA HIS A 4 -1.86 -16.21 -8.74
C HIS A 4 -1.30 -16.17 -7.31
N PRO A 5 -0.83 -17.31 -6.78
CA PRO A 5 -0.03 -17.29 -5.58
C PRO A 5 1.28 -16.54 -5.83
N ILE A 6 1.84 -15.98 -4.76
CA ILE A 6 3.16 -15.33 -4.80
C ILE A 6 4.26 -16.34 -4.46
N ASP A 7 5.43 -16.17 -5.05
CA ASP A 7 6.61 -16.94 -4.62
C ASP A 7 6.96 -16.60 -3.16
N THR A 8 7.30 -17.62 -2.39
CA THR A 8 7.74 -17.48 -1.01
C THR A 8 9.07 -18.20 -0.84
N VAL A 9 10.09 -17.47 -0.36
CA VAL A 9 11.44 -18.00 -0.18
C VAL A 9 11.98 -17.65 1.20
N GLU A 10 12.53 -18.62 1.89
CA GLU A 10 13.20 -18.41 3.17
C GLU A 10 14.66 -17.96 2.93
N ASN A 11 15.08 -16.87 3.60
CA ASN A 11 16.49 -16.42 3.59
C ASN A 11 17.14 -16.35 2.20
N ILE A 12 16.48 -15.66 1.27
CA ILE A 12 16.94 -15.57 -0.12
C ILE A 12 18.35 -14.99 -0.24
N GLN A 13 19.17 -15.60 -1.12
CA GLN A 13 20.49 -15.07 -1.41
C GLN A 13 20.41 -13.82 -2.29
N PRO A 14 21.33 -12.83 -2.09
CA PRO A 14 21.30 -11.57 -2.83
C PRO A 14 21.31 -11.72 -4.35
N ALA A 15 22.08 -12.68 -4.88
CA ALA A 15 22.14 -12.94 -6.32
C ALA A 15 20.81 -13.46 -6.87
N ASP A 16 20.16 -14.37 -6.15
CA ASP A 16 18.87 -14.94 -6.53
C ASP A 16 17.75 -13.88 -6.44
N PHE A 17 17.76 -13.08 -5.38
CA PHE A 17 16.85 -11.96 -5.26
C PHE A 17 16.99 -10.98 -6.44
N LYS A 18 18.22 -10.58 -6.76
CA LYS A 18 18.50 -9.64 -7.85
C LYS A 18 18.02 -10.18 -9.19
N ASN A 19 18.39 -11.42 -9.52
CA ASN A 19 18.18 -11.98 -10.85
C ASN A 19 16.74 -12.44 -11.10
N ASN A 20 16.08 -12.98 -10.06
CA ASN A 20 14.77 -13.62 -10.21
C ASN A 20 13.59 -12.70 -9.81
N TYR A 21 13.85 -11.63 -9.03
CA TYR A 21 12.79 -10.77 -8.50
C TYR A 21 13.01 -9.28 -8.76
N TYR A 22 14.20 -8.76 -8.39
CA TYR A 22 14.47 -7.32 -8.51
C TYR A 22 14.55 -6.86 -9.96
N ILE A 23 15.36 -7.51 -10.81
CA ILE A 23 15.50 -7.14 -12.23
C ILE A 23 14.18 -7.38 -13.00
N PRO A 24 13.53 -8.56 -12.92
CA PRO A 24 12.28 -8.82 -13.63
C PRO A 24 11.06 -8.12 -13.00
N GLN A 25 11.24 -7.38 -11.91
CA GLN A 25 10.17 -6.67 -11.19
C GLN A 25 9.03 -7.63 -10.80
N LYS A 26 9.39 -8.76 -10.20
CA LYS A 26 8.48 -9.78 -9.70
C LYS A 26 8.35 -9.67 -8.19
N PRO A 27 7.14 -9.62 -7.61
CA PRO A 27 6.99 -9.56 -6.16
C PRO A 27 7.37 -10.89 -5.50
N LEU A 28 7.76 -10.84 -4.23
CA LEU A 28 8.24 -11.97 -3.47
C LEU A 28 7.88 -11.82 -1.99
N VAL A 29 7.49 -12.90 -1.34
CA VAL A 29 7.48 -12.98 0.14
C VAL A 29 8.79 -13.63 0.59
N ILE A 30 9.52 -12.94 1.46
CA ILE A 30 10.73 -13.44 2.10
C ILE A 30 10.36 -13.78 3.55
N THR A 31 10.44 -15.05 3.91
CA THR A 31 10.31 -15.51 5.30
C THR A 31 11.68 -15.53 5.96
N GLY A 32 11.74 -15.15 7.23
CA GLY A 32 13.01 -15.20 7.98
C GLY A 32 13.78 -13.88 8.03
N LEU A 33 13.67 -12.99 7.04
CA LEU A 33 14.43 -11.73 6.99
C LEU A 33 14.33 -10.90 8.27
N ALA A 34 13.15 -10.79 8.87
CA ALA A 34 12.92 -9.98 10.06
C ALA A 34 13.14 -10.72 11.38
N LYS A 35 13.31 -12.04 11.36
CA LYS A 35 13.42 -12.86 12.60
C LYS A 35 14.64 -12.49 13.44
N GLU A 36 15.71 -12.04 12.79
CA GLU A 36 16.94 -11.62 13.45
C GLU A 36 16.90 -10.13 13.94
N TRP A 37 15.87 -9.40 13.58
CA TRP A 37 15.73 -8.01 14.03
C TRP A 37 15.23 -7.96 15.48
N PRO A 38 15.82 -7.12 16.35
CA PRO A 38 15.28 -6.85 17.69
C PRO A 38 13.78 -6.48 17.65
N ALA A 39 13.34 -5.74 16.63
CA ALA A 39 11.95 -5.37 16.41
C ALA A 39 10.98 -6.56 16.46
N TYR A 40 11.39 -7.72 15.92
CA TYR A 40 10.52 -8.91 15.86
C TYR A 40 10.11 -9.44 17.25
N LYS A 41 10.97 -9.29 18.25
CA LYS A 41 10.70 -9.72 19.63
C LYS A 41 10.22 -8.58 20.53
N LYS A 42 10.67 -7.36 20.25
CA LYS A 42 10.48 -6.19 21.12
C LYS A 42 9.19 -5.43 20.81
N TRP A 43 8.85 -5.31 19.53
CA TRP A 43 7.71 -4.49 19.13
C TRP A 43 6.39 -5.19 19.46
N SER A 44 5.59 -4.52 20.28
CA SER A 44 4.26 -4.94 20.70
C SER A 44 3.37 -3.73 20.89
N TRP A 45 2.07 -3.95 20.96
CA TRP A 45 1.12 -2.87 21.25
C TRP A 45 1.44 -2.18 22.57
N ASP A 46 1.78 -2.95 23.62
CA ASP A 46 2.10 -2.39 24.93
C ASP A 46 3.39 -1.57 24.89
N TYR A 47 4.42 -2.04 24.19
CA TYR A 47 5.64 -1.28 23.98
C TYR A 47 5.37 0.04 23.25
N PHE A 48 4.57 0.04 22.20
CA PHE A 48 4.22 1.28 21.50
C PHE A 48 3.33 2.20 22.33
N LYS A 49 2.39 1.65 23.14
CA LYS A 49 1.61 2.45 24.11
C LYS A 49 2.50 3.12 25.16
N GLU A 50 3.59 2.48 25.58
CA GLU A 50 4.54 3.04 26.53
C GLU A 50 5.29 4.22 25.92
N ILE A 51 5.83 4.08 24.71
CA ILE A 51 6.75 5.07 24.13
C ILE A 51 6.08 6.22 23.37
N VAL A 52 4.90 6.01 22.81
CA VAL A 52 4.17 7.03 22.02
C VAL A 52 2.67 7.12 22.34
N GLY A 53 2.24 6.51 23.44
CA GLY A 53 0.81 6.39 23.77
C GLY A 53 0.06 7.70 23.91
N ASP A 54 0.73 8.76 24.32
CA ASP A 54 0.19 10.12 24.50
C ASP A 54 0.14 10.94 23.21
N LYS A 55 0.75 10.46 22.12
CA LYS A 55 0.83 11.19 20.86
C LYS A 55 -0.51 11.18 20.13
N LYS A 56 -0.92 12.35 19.64
CA LYS A 56 -2.11 12.49 18.81
C LYS A 56 -1.87 11.88 17.43
N VAL A 57 -2.79 11.03 17.00
CA VAL A 57 -2.76 10.35 15.70
C VAL A 57 -4.02 10.67 14.90
N ALA A 58 -3.85 10.81 13.60
CA ALA A 58 -4.96 10.96 12.65
C ALA A 58 -5.46 9.56 12.26
N LEU A 59 -6.77 9.37 12.32
CA LEU A 59 -7.44 8.11 12.01
C LEU A 59 -8.18 8.19 10.69
N TYR A 60 -8.14 7.10 9.96
CA TYR A 60 -8.77 6.95 8.65
C TYR A 60 -9.61 5.68 8.64
N ASN A 61 -10.87 5.81 8.22
CA ASN A 61 -11.79 4.69 8.08
C ASN A 61 -11.71 4.06 6.67
N ASN A 62 -12.63 3.15 6.36
CA ASN A 62 -12.69 2.45 5.07
C ASN A 62 -13.47 3.22 3.99
N VAL A 63 -14.06 4.36 4.31
CA VAL A 63 -14.81 5.14 3.32
C VAL A 63 -13.83 5.72 2.31
N LYS A 64 -14.10 5.52 1.02
CA LYS A 64 -13.34 6.20 -0.02
C LYS A 64 -13.59 7.70 0.08
N SER A 65 -12.51 8.48 0.07
CA SER A 65 -12.62 9.93 -0.06
C SER A 65 -13.44 10.26 -1.32
N ASP A 66 -14.38 11.20 -1.17
CA ASP A 66 -15.14 11.72 -2.31
C ASP A 66 -14.22 12.42 -3.33
N ALA A 67 -14.82 12.84 -4.45
CA ALA A 67 -14.09 13.50 -5.54
C ALA A 67 -13.52 14.87 -5.17
N TYR A 68 -14.01 15.47 -4.10
CA TYR A 68 -13.76 16.86 -3.73
C TYR A 68 -12.89 16.99 -2.48
N THR A 69 -12.91 15.99 -1.62
CA THR A 69 -12.12 15.98 -0.39
C THR A 69 -10.65 15.61 -0.69
N PRO A 70 -9.66 16.31 -0.12
CA PRO A 70 -8.27 15.93 -0.22
C PRO A 70 -8.05 14.51 0.30
N ILE A 71 -7.25 13.71 -0.42
CA ILE A 71 -7.04 12.27 -0.17
C ILE A 71 -6.57 11.95 1.26
N ASN A 72 -5.90 12.90 1.90
CA ASN A 72 -5.31 12.72 3.23
C ASN A 72 -6.06 13.47 4.34
N THR A 73 -7.35 13.75 4.16
CA THR A 73 -8.18 14.34 5.22
C THR A 73 -8.48 13.24 6.25
N ALA A 74 -8.12 13.47 7.49
CA ALA A 74 -8.41 12.53 8.58
C ALA A 74 -9.90 12.52 8.91
N ASP A 75 -10.43 11.34 9.22
CA ASP A 75 -11.83 11.17 9.63
C ASP A 75 -12.03 11.42 11.13
N ASP A 76 -11.01 11.16 11.96
CA ASP A 76 -11.03 11.36 13.42
C ASP A 76 -9.59 11.53 13.95
N TYR A 77 -9.48 11.91 15.21
CA TYR A 77 -8.22 12.03 15.94
C TYR A 77 -8.35 11.43 17.34
N LYS A 78 -7.35 10.63 17.75
CA LYS A 78 -7.23 10.08 19.11
C LYS A 78 -5.78 10.14 19.57
N THR A 79 -5.53 9.85 20.84
CA THR A 79 -4.18 9.47 21.26
C THR A 79 -3.84 8.08 20.69
N PHE A 80 -2.57 7.77 20.51
CA PHE A 80 -2.15 6.44 20.06
C PHE A 80 -2.65 5.33 20.99
N ARG A 81 -2.63 5.58 22.31
CA ARG A 81 -3.17 4.66 23.32
C ARG A 81 -4.66 4.38 23.12
N GLU A 82 -5.48 5.43 23.03
CA GLU A 82 -6.93 5.28 22.80
C GLU A 82 -7.22 4.51 21.51
N TYR A 83 -6.44 4.78 20.46
CA TYR A 83 -6.57 4.05 19.20
C TYR A 83 -6.24 2.56 19.38
N VAL A 84 -5.11 2.24 20.01
CA VAL A 84 -4.72 0.83 20.25
C VAL A 84 -5.75 0.12 21.11
N ASP A 85 -6.19 0.75 22.21
CA ASP A 85 -7.22 0.18 23.08
C ASP A 85 -8.54 -0.06 22.34
N MET A 86 -8.88 0.81 21.39
CA MET A 86 -10.07 0.64 20.55
C MET A 86 -9.95 -0.57 19.62
N ILE A 87 -8.84 -0.71 18.88
CA ILE A 87 -8.66 -1.79 17.90
C ILE A 87 -8.37 -3.15 18.55
N GLN A 88 -7.97 -3.19 19.80
CA GLN A 88 -7.77 -4.44 20.55
C GLN A 88 -9.07 -4.99 21.19
N LYS A 89 -10.14 -4.19 21.27
CA LYS A 89 -11.43 -4.62 21.83
C LYS A 89 -12.30 -5.44 20.85
N GLY A 90 -11.93 -5.45 19.58
CA GLY A 90 -12.66 -6.17 18.52
C GLY A 90 -12.50 -5.49 17.17
N PRO A 91 -13.25 -5.97 16.15
CA PRO A 91 -13.17 -5.41 14.82
C PRO A 91 -13.41 -3.90 14.81
N ALA A 92 -12.46 -3.18 14.23
CA ALA A 92 -12.52 -1.74 14.14
C ALA A 92 -11.82 -1.27 12.86
N ALA A 93 -12.61 -0.86 11.89
CA ALA A 93 -12.15 -0.50 10.53
C ALA A 93 -11.42 0.86 10.49
N TRP A 94 -10.48 1.04 11.41
CA TRP A 94 -9.67 2.24 11.57
C TRP A 94 -8.19 1.95 11.39
N ARG A 95 -7.47 2.82 10.69
CA ARG A 95 -6.02 2.75 10.52
C ARG A 95 -5.37 4.10 10.77
N ILE A 96 -4.09 4.07 11.13
CA ILE A 96 -3.24 5.25 11.16
C ILE A 96 -2.49 5.34 9.83
N PHE A 97 -2.45 6.55 9.27
CA PHE A 97 -1.71 6.90 8.07
C PHE A 97 -0.97 8.23 8.29
N LEU A 98 0.23 8.35 7.73
CA LEU A 98 1.10 9.54 7.85
C LEU A 98 1.55 9.87 9.29
N PHE A 99 1.49 8.92 10.21
CA PHE A 99 2.12 9.09 11.52
C PHE A 99 3.52 8.46 11.48
N ASN A 100 4.55 9.32 11.48
CA ASN A 100 5.91 8.83 11.55
C ASN A 100 6.31 8.58 13.01
N ILE A 101 6.14 7.35 13.47
CA ILE A 101 6.48 6.95 14.84
C ILE A 101 7.96 7.21 15.17
N PHE A 102 8.85 7.14 14.18
CA PHE A 102 10.30 7.34 14.38
C PHE A 102 10.66 8.80 14.70
N ASP A 103 9.81 9.77 14.35
CA ASP A 103 9.99 11.16 14.78
C ASP A 103 9.69 11.35 16.29
N HIS A 104 8.88 10.47 16.86
CA HIS A 104 8.48 10.48 18.26
C HIS A 104 9.29 9.51 19.14
N ALA A 105 9.82 8.46 18.54
CA ALA A 105 10.62 7.42 19.18
C ALA A 105 11.81 7.02 18.27
N PRO A 106 12.82 7.89 18.13
CA PRO A 106 13.93 7.69 17.18
C PRO A 106 14.78 6.46 17.50
N GLN A 107 14.78 5.96 18.74
CA GLN A 107 15.46 4.73 19.13
C GLN A 107 14.99 3.49 18.38
N LEU A 108 13.77 3.48 17.86
CA LEU A 108 13.22 2.37 17.08
C LEU A 108 14.04 2.06 15.81
N ILE A 109 14.84 3.03 15.32
CA ILE A 109 15.71 2.83 14.14
C ILE A 109 16.80 1.78 14.40
N ASN A 110 17.13 1.53 15.67
CA ASN A 110 18.14 0.56 16.07
C ASN A 110 17.56 -0.87 16.21
N ASP A 111 16.24 -1.01 16.09
CA ASP A 111 15.58 -2.29 16.28
C ASP A 111 15.48 -3.13 15.00
N PHE A 112 15.94 -2.61 13.86
CA PHE A 112 15.97 -3.35 12.59
C PHE A 112 17.20 -3.00 11.77
N THR A 113 17.49 -3.85 10.78
CA THR A 113 18.60 -3.64 9.84
C THR A 113 18.06 -3.36 8.44
N TRP A 114 18.61 -2.33 7.79
CA TRP A 114 18.29 -2.05 6.39
C TRP A 114 18.81 -3.20 5.51
N PRO A 115 17.95 -3.84 4.70
CA PRO A 115 18.37 -5.00 3.90
C PRO A 115 19.16 -4.58 2.65
N GLU A 116 20.26 -3.84 2.84
CA GLU A 116 21.11 -3.31 1.77
C GLU A 116 21.87 -4.40 1.00
N HIS A 117 21.95 -5.60 1.56
CA HIS A 117 22.46 -6.77 0.87
C HIS A 117 21.53 -7.27 -0.26
N LEU A 118 20.23 -6.98 -0.18
CA LEU A 118 19.26 -7.31 -1.22
C LEU A 118 19.18 -6.22 -2.28
N MET A 119 19.01 -4.97 -1.87
CA MET A 119 18.94 -3.82 -2.78
C MET A 119 19.42 -2.55 -2.11
N THR A 120 19.81 -1.56 -2.89
CA THR A 120 20.28 -0.25 -2.43
C THR A 120 19.26 0.85 -2.70
N GLY A 121 19.57 2.09 -2.28
CA GLY A 121 18.72 3.25 -2.56
C GLY A 121 17.63 3.50 -1.52
N PHE A 122 17.72 2.89 -0.34
CA PHE A 122 16.77 3.12 0.75
C PHE A 122 16.73 4.58 1.20
N VAL A 123 15.50 5.07 1.38
CA VAL A 123 15.23 6.41 1.91
C VAL A 123 15.23 6.32 3.44
N LYS A 124 16.43 6.30 4.02
CA LYS A 124 16.65 6.02 5.46
C LYS A 124 15.98 7.03 6.41
N LYS A 125 15.62 8.20 5.92
CA LYS A 125 14.93 9.24 6.69
C LYS A 125 13.47 8.88 7.00
N TYR A 126 12.84 8.00 6.20
CA TYR A 126 11.41 7.76 6.25
C TYR A 126 11.06 6.26 6.29
N PRO A 127 11.52 5.48 7.31
CA PRO A 127 10.87 4.21 7.57
C PRO A 127 9.45 4.50 8.05
N MET A 128 8.49 3.69 7.60
CA MET A 128 7.08 3.94 7.90
C MET A 128 6.48 2.76 8.66
N LEU A 129 5.91 3.03 9.84
CA LEU A 129 5.08 2.06 10.55
C LEU A 129 3.62 2.28 10.17
N PHE A 130 2.95 1.21 9.75
CA PHE A 130 1.54 1.18 9.41
C PHE A 130 0.78 0.36 10.45
N THR A 131 -0.31 0.89 10.96
CA THR A 131 -1.17 0.20 11.93
C THR A 131 -2.60 0.19 11.46
N GLY A 132 -3.32 -0.90 11.73
CA GLY A 132 -4.72 -1.03 11.38
C GLY A 132 -5.45 -1.97 12.32
N GLY A 133 -6.71 -1.65 12.61
CA GLY A 133 -7.64 -2.54 13.27
C GLY A 133 -8.16 -3.61 12.31
N GLU A 134 -8.68 -4.70 12.85
CA GLU A 134 -9.34 -5.75 12.08
C GLU A 134 -10.37 -5.16 11.12
N SER A 135 -10.40 -5.66 9.90
CA SER A 135 -11.26 -5.20 8.79
C SER A 135 -10.93 -3.80 8.25
N SER A 136 -9.87 -3.12 8.72
CA SER A 136 -9.46 -1.88 8.07
C SER A 136 -8.77 -2.17 6.73
N ILE A 137 -9.03 -1.33 5.73
CA ILE A 137 -8.51 -1.52 4.38
C ILE A 137 -7.75 -0.29 3.90
N THR A 138 -6.74 -0.52 3.08
CA THR A 138 -6.11 0.48 2.23
C THR A 138 -6.54 0.20 0.79
N HIS A 139 -7.31 1.12 0.21
CA HIS A 139 -7.88 0.96 -1.12
C HIS A 139 -6.81 0.78 -2.19
N MET A 140 -7.17 0.13 -3.30
CA MET A 140 -6.29 -0.14 -4.42
C MET A 140 -5.61 1.12 -4.93
N HIS A 141 -4.29 1.16 -4.82
CA HIS A 141 -3.44 2.29 -5.25
C HIS A 141 -2.02 1.81 -5.59
N PHE A 142 -1.21 2.69 -6.14
CA PHE A 142 0.24 2.52 -6.20
C PHE A 142 0.94 3.69 -5.51
N ASP A 143 2.16 3.47 -5.02
CA ASP A 143 2.92 4.52 -4.36
C ASP A 143 3.38 5.60 -5.35
N ILE A 144 3.07 6.86 -5.03
CA ILE A 144 3.24 8.01 -5.93
C ILE A 144 4.70 8.24 -6.36
N ASP A 145 5.64 7.91 -5.47
CA ASP A 145 7.09 8.07 -5.70
C ASP A 145 7.69 6.94 -6.53
N LEU A 146 6.89 5.91 -6.87
CA LEU A 146 7.33 4.73 -7.61
C LEU A 146 8.56 4.05 -6.98
N SER A 147 8.65 4.02 -5.65
CA SER A 147 9.69 3.29 -4.93
C SER A 147 9.45 1.79 -4.94
N HIS A 148 10.53 1.01 -4.81
CA HIS A 148 10.46 -0.38 -4.34
C HIS A 148 10.15 -0.38 -2.85
N ILE A 149 9.38 -1.36 -2.39
CA ILE A 149 8.97 -1.47 -0.99
C ILE A 149 9.41 -2.82 -0.42
N ILE A 150 10.01 -2.78 0.75
CA ILE A 150 10.18 -3.92 1.66
C ILE A 150 9.16 -3.71 2.78
N HIS A 151 8.10 -4.52 2.79
CA HIS A 151 7.00 -4.41 3.76
C HIS A 151 7.01 -5.62 4.68
N THR A 152 7.37 -5.41 5.94
CA THR A 152 7.48 -6.47 6.95
C THR A 152 6.28 -6.42 7.89
N GLN A 153 5.55 -7.54 8.00
CA GLN A 153 4.45 -7.70 8.95
C GLN A 153 5.00 -8.16 10.30
N PHE A 154 4.70 -7.45 11.40
CA PHE A 154 5.18 -7.80 12.74
C PHE A 154 4.06 -8.36 13.63
N CYS A 155 2.84 -7.88 13.48
CA CYS A 155 1.70 -8.27 14.31
C CYS A 155 0.43 -8.35 13.48
N GLY A 156 -0.42 -9.35 13.73
CA GLY A 156 -1.63 -9.61 12.98
C GLY A 156 -1.37 -10.08 11.57
N ARG A 157 -2.39 -10.59 10.89
CA ARG A 157 -2.32 -11.02 9.47
C ARG A 157 -2.87 -9.93 8.57
N LYS A 158 -2.32 -9.85 7.37
CA LYS A 158 -2.74 -8.88 6.37
C LYS A 158 -2.91 -9.56 5.01
N ARG A 159 -4.06 -9.40 4.38
CA ARG A 159 -4.27 -9.79 2.99
C ARG A 159 -3.80 -8.68 2.06
N VAL A 160 -3.14 -9.05 0.98
CA VAL A 160 -2.62 -8.12 -0.02
C VAL A 160 -3.00 -8.61 -1.42
N LEU A 161 -3.61 -7.73 -2.22
CA LEU A 161 -3.78 -7.92 -3.65
C LEU A 161 -2.75 -7.07 -4.36
N LEU A 162 -2.02 -7.67 -5.31
CA LEU A 162 -0.97 -6.97 -6.08
C LEU A 162 -1.21 -7.11 -7.56
N PHE A 163 -1.00 -5.99 -8.30
CA PHE A 163 -1.05 -6.00 -9.76
C PHE A 163 0.12 -5.19 -10.32
N ARG A 164 0.61 -5.60 -11.49
CA ARG A 164 1.62 -4.84 -12.21
C ARG A 164 1.10 -3.46 -12.61
N HIS A 165 2.01 -2.49 -12.79
CA HIS A 165 1.63 -1.13 -13.19
C HIS A 165 0.86 -1.08 -14.50
N GLU A 166 1.15 -1.98 -15.42
CA GLU A 166 0.51 -2.10 -16.74
C GLU A 166 -0.98 -2.43 -16.65
N GLU A 167 -1.43 -3.05 -15.54
CA GLU A 167 -2.84 -3.37 -15.30
C GLU A 167 -3.72 -2.14 -14.98
N GLN A 168 -3.13 -0.95 -14.89
CA GLN A 168 -3.75 0.29 -14.43
C GLN A 168 -5.11 0.60 -15.09
N HIS A 169 -5.29 0.30 -16.37
CA HIS A 169 -6.54 0.60 -17.08
C HIS A 169 -7.62 -0.44 -16.79
N LYS A 170 -7.24 -1.70 -16.58
CA LYS A 170 -8.14 -2.75 -16.12
C LYS A 170 -8.55 -2.53 -14.66
N LEU A 171 -7.69 -1.87 -13.87
CA LEU A 171 -7.96 -1.47 -12.49
C LEU A 171 -8.67 -0.12 -12.37
N TYR A 172 -9.10 0.49 -13.49
CA TYR A 172 -9.83 1.76 -13.51
C TYR A 172 -9.08 2.89 -12.79
N ARG A 173 -7.77 3.06 -13.12
CA ARG A 173 -6.96 4.14 -12.57
C ARG A 173 -7.61 5.50 -12.85
N LYS A 174 -7.74 6.32 -11.81
CA LYS A 174 -8.13 7.73 -11.95
C LYS A 174 -6.97 8.54 -12.57
N PRO A 175 -7.17 9.25 -13.70
CA PRO A 175 -6.13 10.11 -14.27
C PRO A 175 -5.63 11.14 -13.25
N PHE A 176 -4.33 11.38 -13.26
CA PHE A 176 -3.63 12.27 -12.32
C PHE A 176 -3.75 11.89 -10.84
N GLU A 177 -4.16 10.67 -10.54
CA GLU A 177 -4.20 10.10 -9.21
C GLU A 177 -3.49 8.75 -9.17
N VAL A 178 -3.18 8.32 -7.96
CA VAL A 178 -2.61 6.98 -7.69
C VAL A 178 -3.68 5.94 -7.36
N LEU A 179 -4.94 6.33 -7.30
CA LEU A 179 -6.06 5.52 -6.82
C LEU A 179 -6.83 4.88 -7.98
N SER A 180 -7.37 3.69 -7.71
CA SER A 180 -8.38 3.03 -8.52
C SER A 180 -9.78 3.59 -8.22
N LEU A 181 -10.64 3.67 -9.24
CA LEU A 181 -12.08 3.92 -9.08
C LEU A 181 -12.79 2.66 -8.57
N ALA A 182 -12.36 1.48 -9.00
CA ALA A 182 -12.97 0.21 -8.60
C ALA A 182 -12.83 -0.04 -7.09
N ASP A 183 -13.85 -0.64 -6.52
CA ASP A 183 -13.89 -1.01 -5.11
C ASP A 183 -13.56 -2.50 -4.93
N PHE A 184 -12.60 -2.80 -4.07
CA PHE A 184 -12.16 -4.14 -3.75
C PHE A 184 -12.57 -4.58 -2.34
N SER A 185 -13.30 -3.75 -1.59
CA SER A 185 -13.63 -4.02 -0.19
C SER A 185 -14.46 -5.28 0.00
N ASN A 186 -15.43 -5.54 -0.88
CA ASN A 186 -16.25 -6.74 -0.79
C ASN A 186 -15.46 -8.01 -1.08
N TYR A 187 -14.52 -7.94 -2.02
CA TYR A 187 -13.64 -9.08 -2.33
C TYR A 187 -12.68 -9.37 -1.16
N SER A 188 -12.13 -8.34 -0.57
CA SER A 188 -11.22 -8.46 0.57
C SER A 188 -11.85 -9.16 1.75
N LYS A 189 -13.12 -8.84 2.05
CA LYS A 189 -13.89 -9.47 3.14
C LYS A 189 -14.42 -10.85 2.84
N ASN A 190 -14.12 -11.43 1.67
CA ASN A 190 -14.72 -12.67 1.16
C ASN A 190 -16.27 -12.60 1.03
N GLU A 191 -16.82 -11.39 0.95
CA GLU A 191 -18.26 -11.16 0.81
C GLU A 191 -18.74 -11.24 -0.64
N GLY A 192 -17.84 -11.52 -1.57
CA GLY A 192 -18.16 -11.66 -2.99
C GLY A 192 -17.01 -11.25 -3.92
N LEU A 193 -17.34 -11.24 -5.20
CA LEU A 193 -16.42 -10.76 -6.25
C LEU A 193 -16.53 -9.24 -6.37
N PRO A 194 -15.49 -8.56 -6.92
CA PRO A 194 -15.64 -7.18 -7.35
C PRO A 194 -16.86 -7.02 -8.26
N ASP A 195 -17.44 -5.84 -8.25
CA ASP A 195 -18.58 -5.52 -9.12
C ASP A 195 -18.14 -5.52 -10.60
N TYR A 196 -18.19 -6.69 -11.22
CA TYR A 196 -17.84 -6.88 -12.64
C TYR A 196 -18.88 -6.34 -13.62
N GLU A 197 -20.08 -5.99 -13.17
CA GLU A 197 -21.07 -5.32 -14.02
C GLU A 197 -20.65 -3.85 -14.19
N LYS A 198 -20.30 -3.21 -13.08
CA LYS A 198 -19.81 -1.83 -13.08
C LYS A 198 -18.37 -1.70 -13.61
N PHE A 199 -17.53 -2.70 -13.36
CA PHE A 199 -16.10 -2.68 -13.70
C PHE A 199 -15.70 -3.93 -14.52
N PRO A 200 -16.24 -4.10 -15.73
CA PRO A 200 -16.05 -5.34 -16.51
C PRO A 200 -14.59 -5.62 -16.89
N ALA A 201 -13.74 -4.60 -17.05
CA ALA A 201 -12.32 -4.80 -17.38
C ALA A 201 -11.55 -5.51 -16.25
N LEU A 202 -12.03 -5.46 -15.01
CA LEU A 202 -11.44 -6.22 -13.90
C LEU A 202 -11.41 -7.74 -14.15
N ARG A 203 -12.34 -8.28 -14.95
CA ARG A 203 -12.35 -9.72 -15.31
C ARG A 203 -11.05 -10.17 -15.94
N HIS A 204 -10.35 -9.26 -16.63
CA HIS A 204 -9.12 -9.50 -17.37
C HIS A 204 -7.85 -9.03 -16.63
N ALA A 205 -7.99 -8.51 -15.41
CA ALA A 205 -6.84 -8.13 -14.61
C ALA A 205 -6.10 -9.36 -14.08
N VAL A 206 -4.76 -9.33 -14.17
CA VAL A 206 -3.87 -10.42 -13.73
C VAL A 206 -3.00 -9.91 -12.59
N GLY A 207 -3.00 -10.62 -11.47
CA GLY A 207 -2.29 -10.20 -10.26
C GLY A 207 -2.00 -11.33 -9.29
N TYR A 208 -1.76 -10.95 -8.04
CA TYR A 208 -1.44 -11.87 -6.94
C TYR A 208 -2.38 -11.61 -5.78
N ASP A 209 -2.70 -12.68 -5.04
CA ASP A 209 -3.42 -12.66 -3.77
C ASP A 209 -2.62 -13.42 -2.72
N LEU A 210 -2.31 -12.76 -1.62
CA LEU A 210 -1.47 -13.35 -0.57
C LEU A 210 -1.90 -12.90 0.82
N ILE A 211 -1.53 -13.70 1.82
CA ILE A 211 -1.65 -13.35 3.23
C ILE A 211 -0.24 -13.22 3.80
N LEU A 212 0.05 -12.09 4.43
CA LEU A 212 1.26 -11.88 5.21
C LEU A 212 0.98 -12.24 6.68
N ASN A 213 1.78 -13.14 7.21
CA ASN A 213 1.80 -13.50 8.62
C ASN A 213 2.87 -12.70 9.37
N PRO A 214 2.84 -12.62 10.70
CA PRO A 214 3.92 -12.03 11.48
C PRO A 214 5.28 -12.67 11.15
N GLY A 215 6.25 -11.83 10.79
CA GLY A 215 7.59 -12.24 10.32
C GLY A 215 7.77 -12.29 8.82
N ASP A 216 6.69 -12.29 8.04
CA ASP A 216 6.78 -12.24 6.58
C ASP A 216 7.17 -10.85 6.10
N THR A 217 8.02 -10.81 5.09
CA THR A 217 8.47 -9.59 4.43
C THR A 217 8.13 -9.65 2.94
N LEU A 218 7.28 -8.75 2.49
CA LEU A 218 6.93 -8.62 1.08
C LEU A 218 7.89 -7.65 0.39
N PHE A 219 8.57 -8.12 -0.65
CA PHE A 219 9.15 -7.26 -1.67
C PHE A 219 8.08 -6.91 -2.69
N MET A 220 7.82 -5.61 -2.83
CA MET A 220 6.87 -5.06 -3.78
C MET A 220 7.64 -4.17 -4.75
N PRO A 221 7.73 -4.54 -6.04
CA PRO A 221 8.43 -3.74 -7.04
C PRO A 221 7.78 -2.37 -7.24
N ALA A 222 8.55 -1.44 -7.77
CA ALA A 222 8.12 -0.07 -8.01
C ALA A 222 6.86 0.02 -8.88
N GLY A 223 5.91 0.84 -8.43
CA GLY A 223 4.68 1.11 -9.17
C GLY A 223 3.64 -0.01 -9.15
N TYR A 224 3.85 -1.08 -8.39
CA TYR A 224 2.83 -2.10 -8.21
C TYR A 224 1.57 -1.51 -7.57
N TRP A 225 0.42 -1.83 -8.14
CA TRP A 225 -0.87 -1.60 -7.53
C TRP A 225 -1.06 -2.55 -6.38
N HIS A 226 -1.54 -2.03 -5.25
CA HIS A 226 -1.79 -2.85 -4.08
C HIS A 226 -3.05 -2.40 -3.33
N HIS A 227 -3.77 -3.39 -2.83
CA HIS A 227 -4.88 -3.26 -1.89
C HIS A 227 -4.53 -4.09 -0.67
N MET A 228 -4.73 -3.54 0.52
CA MET A 228 -4.37 -4.22 1.76
C MET A 228 -5.55 -4.23 2.71
N GLU A 229 -5.79 -5.38 3.34
CA GLU A 229 -6.80 -5.59 4.37
C GLU A 229 -6.16 -6.19 5.61
N TYR A 230 -6.43 -5.60 6.75
CA TYR A 230 -6.07 -6.17 8.05
C TYR A 230 -7.06 -7.28 8.41
N ILE A 231 -6.63 -8.53 8.34
CA ILE A 231 -7.43 -9.69 8.78
C ILE A 231 -7.54 -9.65 10.31
N ASP A 232 -6.45 -9.35 10.97
CA ASP A 232 -6.37 -9.13 12.42
C ASP A 232 -5.85 -7.71 12.67
N SER A 233 -6.17 -7.13 13.83
CA SER A 233 -5.52 -5.89 14.26
C SER A 233 -4.01 -6.07 14.30
N GLY A 234 -3.27 -5.19 13.62
CA GLY A 234 -1.85 -5.43 13.42
C GLY A 234 -1.05 -4.20 13.02
N PHE A 235 0.26 -4.42 12.92
CA PHE A 235 1.19 -3.42 12.44
C PHE A 235 2.30 -4.02 11.57
N ALA A 236 2.78 -3.20 10.64
CA ALA A 236 3.83 -3.54 9.71
C ALA A 236 4.74 -2.34 9.44
N MET A 237 5.97 -2.59 9.04
CA MET A 237 6.92 -1.54 8.66
C MET A 237 7.22 -1.62 7.17
N SER A 238 7.23 -0.47 6.51
CA SER A 238 7.70 -0.35 5.12
C SER A 238 9.00 0.43 5.04
N LEU A 239 9.95 -0.13 4.32
CA LEU A 239 11.20 0.49 3.95
C LEU A 239 11.17 0.75 2.45
N ARG A 240 11.34 2.02 2.05
CA ARG A 240 11.27 2.47 0.66
C ARG A 240 12.66 2.56 0.05
N ALA A 241 12.83 2.08 -1.17
CA ALA A 241 14.05 2.25 -1.95
C ALA A 241 13.73 2.87 -3.31
N LEU A 242 14.42 3.96 -3.64
CA LEU A 242 14.25 4.64 -4.93
C LEU A 242 14.72 3.74 -6.06
N GLN A 243 14.03 3.81 -7.20
CA GLN A 243 14.47 3.13 -8.41
C GLN A 243 15.90 3.54 -8.78
N SER A 244 16.68 2.59 -9.30
CA SER A 244 18.04 2.84 -9.76
C SER A 244 18.08 3.66 -11.06
N SER A 245 17.06 3.47 -11.95
CA SER A 245 16.99 4.13 -13.25
C SER A 245 16.68 5.63 -13.15
N LEU A 246 17.34 6.45 -13.95
CA LEU A 246 17.07 7.90 -14.04
C LEU A 246 15.63 8.17 -14.50
N SER A 247 15.12 7.38 -15.46
CA SER A 247 13.76 7.52 -15.95
C SER A 247 12.71 7.19 -14.87
N GLY A 248 12.95 6.17 -14.04
CA GLY A 248 12.11 5.85 -12.90
C GLY A 248 12.07 6.96 -11.86
N LYS A 249 13.23 7.50 -11.51
CA LYS A 249 13.33 8.65 -10.58
C LYS A 249 12.60 9.88 -11.15
N ALA A 250 12.80 10.21 -12.43
CA ALA A 250 12.13 11.34 -13.07
C ALA A 250 10.61 11.18 -13.08
N LYS A 251 10.08 9.97 -13.34
CA LYS A 251 8.64 9.67 -13.25
C LYS A 251 8.12 9.83 -11.81
N GLY A 252 8.84 9.36 -10.80
CA GLY A 252 8.48 9.55 -9.40
C GLY A 252 8.40 11.04 -9.03
N VAL A 253 9.41 11.83 -9.41
CA VAL A 253 9.42 13.29 -9.21
C VAL A 253 8.25 13.96 -9.94
N TRP A 254 7.98 13.58 -11.18
CA TRP A 254 6.83 14.08 -11.92
C TRP A 254 5.51 13.77 -11.21
N ASN A 255 5.32 12.55 -10.71
CA ASN A 255 4.11 12.18 -9.98
C ASN A 255 3.94 13.03 -8.71
N LEU A 256 5.01 13.21 -7.93
CA LEU A 256 5.00 13.95 -6.67
C LEU A 256 4.66 15.43 -6.87
N PHE A 257 5.26 16.06 -7.86
CA PHE A 257 5.16 17.51 -8.05
C PHE A 257 4.23 17.89 -9.21
N GLY A 258 4.40 17.34 -10.40
CA GLY A 258 3.61 17.69 -11.58
C GLY A 258 2.18 17.15 -11.51
N MET A 259 2.04 15.84 -11.46
CA MET A 259 0.73 15.18 -11.47
C MET A 259 -0.15 15.64 -10.28
N ARG A 260 0.41 15.64 -9.07
CA ARG A 260 -0.30 16.04 -7.85
C ARG A 260 -0.70 17.51 -7.86
N SER A 261 0.15 18.41 -8.36
CA SER A 261 -0.15 19.84 -8.43
C SER A 261 -1.28 20.12 -9.42
N ILE A 262 -1.24 19.50 -10.60
CA ILE A 262 -2.31 19.62 -11.60
C ILE A 262 -3.64 19.15 -10.99
N ASP A 263 -3.67 17.98 -10.39
CA ASP A 263 -4.89 17.45 -9.75
C ASP A 263 -5.42 18.38 -8.65
N THR A 264 -4.54 18.90 -7.80
CA THR A 264 -4.91 19.80 -6.70
C THR A 264 -5.47 21.12 -7.22
N VAL A 265 -4.85 21.71 -8.23
CA VAL A 265 -5.31 22.97 -8.83
C VAL A 265 -6.67 22.79 -9.50
N LEU A 266 -6.82 21.75 -10.32
CA LEU A 266 -8.07 21.51 -11.06
C LEU A 266 -9.23 21.10 -10.14
N LYS A 267 -8.96 20.35 -9.06
CA LYS A 267 -9.97 20.08 -8.01
C LYS A 267 -10.48 21.37 -7.33
N LYS A 268 -9.63 22.40 -7.21
CA LYS A 268 -10.02 23.68 -6.58
C LYS A 268 -10.71 24.64 -7.56
N THR A 269 -10.25 24.70 -8.80
CA THR A 269 -10.69 25.71 -9.79
C THR A 269 -11.86 25.26 -10.66
N ALA A 270 -11.95 23.96 -10.98
CA ALA A 270 -12.98 23.41 -11.86
C ALA A 270 -13.40 21.98 -11.42
N PRO A 271 -13.86 21.79 -10.17
CA PRO A 271 -14.02 20.45 -9.57
C PRO A 271 -14.96 19.53 -10.36
N LYS A 272 -16.14 20.04 -10.77
CA LYS A 272 -17.12 19.23 -11.51
C LYS A 272 -16.59 18.83 -12.89
N TRP A 273 -16.07 19.79 -13.66
CA TRP A 273 -15.49 19.52 -14.98
C TRP A 273 -14.33 18.53 -14.88
N TRP A 274 -13.46 18.68 -13.87
CA TRP A 274 -12.31 17.80 -13.66
C TRP A 274 -12.73 16.37 -13.31
N TYR A 275 -13.76 16.24 -12.48
CA TYR A 275 -14.33 14.93 -12.16
C TYR A 275 -14.91 14.25 -13.40
N ASP A 276 -15.78 14.95 -14.15
CA ASP A 276 -16.42 14.43 -15.36
C ASP A 276 -15.37 14.03 -16.41
N TYR A 277 -14.32 14.83 -16.57
CA TYR A 277 -13.18 14.50 -17.44
C TYR A 277 -12.50 13.20 -17.01
N LYS A 278 -12.22 13.00 -15.72
CA LYS A 278 -11.60 11.79 -15.21
C LYS A 278 -12.47 10.57 -15.48
N ILE A 279 -13.76 10.62 -15.16
CA ILE A 279 -14.69 9.50 -15.41
C ILE A 279 -14.70 9.13 -16.88
N LYS A 280 -14.87 10.12 -17.77
CA LYS A 280 -14.82 9.89 -19.22
C LYS A 280 -13.53 9.20 -19.67
N LYS A 281 -12.38 9.64 -19.15
CA LYS A 281 -11.08 9.03 -19.48
C LYS A 281 -10.93 7.61 -18.94
N ILE A 282 -11.44 7.33 -17.74
CA ILE A 282 -11.47 5.97 -17.18
C ILE A 282 -12.26 5.04 -18.11
N ASP A 283 -13.46 5.45 -18.54
CA ASP A 283 -14.32 4.66 -19.40
C ASP A 283 -13.69 4.41 -20.79
N GLU A 284 -13.07 5.46 -21.36
CA GLU A 284 -12.32 5.34 -22.64
C GLU A 284 -11.20 4.30 -22.53
N TYR A 285 -10.42 4.33 -21.45
CA TYR A 285 -9.30 3.40 -21.24
C TYR A 285 -9.80 1.97 -20.96
N ALA A 286 -10.79 1.80 -20.11
CA ALA A 286 -11.38 0.50 -19.81
C ALA A 286 -12.01 -0.14 -21.07
N THR A 287 -12.75 0.65 -21.86
CA THR A 287 -13.32 0.19 -23.13
C THR A 287 -12.25 -0.25 -24.13
N ARG A 288 -11.13 0.47 -24.20
CA ARG A 288 -9.99 0.08 -25.04
C ARG A 288 -9.37 -1.24 -24.59
N GLU A 289 -9.27 -1.46 -23.29
CA GLU A 289 -8.80 -2.75 -22.75
C GLU A 289 -9.77 -3.88 -23.10
N LEU A 290 -11.08 -3.69 -22.92
CA LEU A 290 -12.09 -4.70 -23.24
C LEU A 290 -12.08 -5.13 -24.72
N LYS A 291 -11.85 -4.19 -25.64
CA LYS A 291 -11.75 -4.51 -27.08
C LYS A 291 -10.64 -5.52 -27.41
N LYS A 292 -9.61 -5.65 -26.58
CA LYS A 292 -8.54 -6.64 -26.78
C LYS A 292 -9.02 -8.09 -26.54
N TYR A 293 -10.15 -8.25 -25.86
CA TYR A 293 -10.72 -9.56 -25.49
C TYR A 293 -12.07 -9.85 -26.15
N SER A 294 -12.52 -9.00 -27.06
CA SER A 294 -13.80 -9.12 -27.78
C SER A 294 -13.67 -9.83 -29.14
N ASN A 295 -12.50 -10.41 -29.46
CA ASN A 295 -12.23 -11.18 -30.67
C ASN A 295 -12.21 -12.68 -30.39
#